data_defdce93d1e76797a6bf9742705767a1
#
_entry.id   defdce93d1e76797a6bf9742705767a1
#
_cell.length_a   1.000
_cell.length_b   1.000
_cell.length_c   1.000
_cell.angle_alpha   90.00
_cell.angle_beta   90.00
_cell.angle_gamma   90.00
#
_symmetry.space_group_name_H-M   'P 1'
#
loop_
_entity.id
_entity.type
_entity.pdbx_description
1 polymer ?
#
loop_
_entity_poly.entity_id
_entity_poly.type
_entity_poly.pdbx_seq_one_letter_code
_entity_poly.pdbx_strand_id
1 'polypeptide(L)'
;MNSLLTRLSFASFSADDIQEALLNHQSLKNTNLEGINLSHRNLDCADFSGAILIGANLSQTNLKGANLQGADLRRANLQSGNLRGANLQDSYLYRAVICGCDFSGAQLDGAKLSLALYDAQTVWPEGYDYRNSGAVGPRANLNGAYLNTADLRGADLRGANLRGAYLSGADLTGANLEGAALSGANLKKAFLTGAYLRNARLIGVELQFADLRGADLTGASLEQIQNLEGADFSQVQGLSDWERAYLCSRPTQELGIWNSFTRSNTAQSLGCLFNQGK
;
A
#
# COMPACT_ATOMS: atom_id res chain seq x y z
N MET A 1 25.08 31.10 -23.58
CA MET A 1 25.13 30.34 -22.31
C MET A 1 24.55 28.96 -22.56
N ASN A 2 25.38 27.96 -22.83
CA ASN A 2 24.89 26.59 -22.95
C ASN A 2 24.65 26.04 -21.54
N SER A 3 23.37 25.86 -21.17
CA SER A 3 23.03 25.25 -19.91
C SER A 3 23.60 23.83 -19.84
N LEU A 4 24.07 23.40 -18.67
CA LEU A 4 24.49 22.02 -18.40
C LEU A 4 23.44 21.01 -18.89
N LEU A 5 22.16 21.36 -18.75
CA LEU A 5 21.01 20.55 -19.15
C LEU A 5 20.91 20.33 -20.69
N THR A 6 21.44 21.24 -21.52
CA THR A 6 21.49 21.05 -23.00
C THR A 6 22.61 20.13 -23.47
N ARG A 7 23.63 19.89 -22.65
CA ARG A 7 24.73 18.98 -22.98
C ARG A 7 24.44 17.50 -22.67
N LEU A 8 23.40 17.22 -21.83
CA LEU A 8 23.12 15.89 -21.27
C LEU A 8 21.91 15.19 -21.91
N SER A 9 21.56 15.50 -23.16
CA SER A 9 20.39 14.93 -23.84
C SER A 9 20.39 13.38 -23.96
N PHE A 10 21.47 12.69 -23.59
CA PHE A 10 21.60 11.22 -23.65
C PHE A 10 22.30 10.58 -22.43
N ALA A 11 22.69 11.35 -21.41
CA ALA A 11 23.28 10.82 -20.18
C ALA A 11 22.26 10.89 -19.03
N SER A 12 22.25 9.88 -18.17
CA SER A 12 21.49 9.91 -16.92
C SER A 12 22.09 11.00 -16.01
N PHE A 13 21.24 11.92 -15.54
CA PHE A 13 21.64 12.93 -14.55
C PHE A 13 22.09 12.25 -13.26
N SER A 14 23.20 12.71 -12.67
CA SER A 14 23.57 12.39 -11.30
C SER A 14 22.88 13.33 -10.30
N ALA A 15 22.85 12.95 -9.03
CA ALA A 15 22.35 13.83 -7.96
C ALA A 15 23.18 15.12 -7.86
N ASP A 16 24.46 15.07 -8.16
CA ASP A 16 25.36 16.23 -8.09
C ASP A 16 25.11 17.19 -9.25
N ASP A 17 24.81 16.68 -10.46
CA ASP A 17 24.38 17.53 -11.60
C ASP A 17 23.13 18.32 -11.27
N ILE A 18 22.15 17.68 -10.59
CA ILE A 18 20.92 18.36 -10.15
C ILE A 18 21.24 19.43 -9.10
N GLN A 19 22.12 19.12 -8.13
CA GLN A 19 22.50 20.07 -7.09
C GLN A 19 23.23 21.28 -7.72
N GLU A 20 24.11 21.06 -8.68
CA GLU A 20 24.81 22.11 -9.42
C GLU A 20 23.83 22.97 -10.25
N ALA A 21 22.88 22.33 -10.93
CA ALA A 21 21.83 23.03 -11.68
C ALA A 21 21.03 23.96 -10.77
N LEU A 22 20.65 23.51 -9.57
CA LEU A 22 19.90 24.31 -8.60
C LEU A 22 20.73 25.47 -8.03
N LEU A 23 22.01 25.27 -7.74
CA LEU A 23 22.95 26.33 -7.33
C LEU A 23 23.08 27.41 -8.40
N ASN A 24 22.98 27.04 -9.66
CA ASN A 24 23.03 27.93 -10.80
C ASN A 24 21.63 28.47 -11.20
N HIS A 25 20.60 28.32 -10.34
CA HIS A 25 19.23 28.76 -10.57
C HIS A 25 18.61 28.22 -11.89
N GLN A 26 19.03 27.02 -12.30
CA GLN A 26 18.46 26.38 -13.49
C GLN A 26 17.16 25.68 -13.11
N SER A 27 16.15 25.81 -13.97
CA SER A 27 14.88 25.09 -13.81
C SER A 27 15.03 23.65 -14.27
N LEU A 28 14.45 22.71 -13.50
CA LEU A 28 14.37 21.30 -13.83
C LEU A 28 13.02 20.93 -14.46
N LYS A 29 12.29 21.94 -14.91
CA LYS A 29 11.00 21.80 -15.58
C LYS A 29 11.08 20.88 -16.78
N ASN A 30 10.12 19.95 -16.87
CA ASN A 30 10.00 18.96 -17.97
C ASN A 30 11.26 18.07 -18.16
N THR A 31 12.15 17.98 -17.17
CA THR A 31 13.36 17.16 -17.25
C THR A 31 13.02 15.69 -17.00
N ASN A 32 13.69 14.79 -17.72
CA ASN A 32 13.58 13.35 -17.42
C ASN A 32 14.59 12.97 -16.33
N LEU A 33 14.06 12.62 -15.15
CA LEU A 33 14.78 12.23 -13.94
C LEU A 33 14.31 10.84 -13.45
N GLU A 34 13.89 9.98 -14.37
CA GLU A 34 13.42 8.63 -14.05
C GLU A 34 14.48 7.84 -13.29
N GLY A 35 14.08 7.24 -12.16
CA GLY A 35 14.94 6.41 -11.32
C GLY A 35 16.07 7.15 -10.58
N ILE A 36 16.13 8.48 -10.68
CA ILE A 36 17.22 9.24 -10.03
C ILE A 36 17.19 9.07 -8.51
N ASN A 37 18.36 9.04 -7.90
CA ASN A 37 18.49 9.06 -6.44
C ASN A 37 18.82 10.47 -5.95
N LEU A 38 17.85 11.16 -5.37
CA LEU A 38 17.96 12.48 -4.75
C LEU A 38 17.69 12.43 -3.24
N SER A 39 17.76 11.23 -2.62
CA SER A 39 17.52 11.08 -1.19
C SER A 39 18.40 12.01 -0.35
N HIS A 40 17.85 12.52 0.75
CA HIS A 40 18.51 13.44 1.69
C HIS A 40 18.98 14.78 1.08
N ARG A 41 18.62 15.12 -0.15
CA ARG A 41 19.03 16.37 -0.80
C ARG A 41 18.14 17.54 -0.35
N ASN A 42 18.71 18.74 -0.38
CA ASN A 42 17.95 19.98 -0.23
C ASN A 42 17.50 20.46 -1.63
N LEU A 43 16.20 20.40 -1.87
CA LEU A 43 15.54 20.80 -3.12
C LEU A 43 14.47 21.87 -2.83
N ASP A 44 14.69 22.68 -1.78
CA ASP A 44 13.79 23.75 -1.35
C ASP A 44 13.51 24.71 -2.53
N CYS A 45 12.25 25.00 -2.75
CA CYS A 45 11.79 25.89 -3.83
C CYS A 45 12.21 25.48 -5.26
N ALA A 46 12.69 24.25 -5.47
CA ALA A 46 13.08 23.78 -6.82
C ALA A 46 11.88 23.66 -7.75
N ASP A 47 12.09 24.00 -9.05
CA ASP A 47 11.06 23.86 -10.08
C ASP A 47 11.22 22.54 -10.84
N PHE A 48 10.38 21.56 -10.48
CA PHE A 48 10.20 20.26 -11.13
C PHE A 48 8.89 20.17 -11.91
N SER A 49 8.28 21.30 -12.29
CA SER A 49 6.99 21.28 -12.97
C SER A 49 7.06 20.45 -14.26
N GLY A 50 6.15 19.46 -14.40
CA GLY A 50 6.12 18.53 -15.53
C GLY A 50 7.32 17.57 -15.63
N ALA A 51 8.22 17.53 -14.64
CA ALA A 51 9.37 16.61 -14.64
C ALA A 51 8.93 15.15 -14.56
N ILE A 52 9.69 14.24 -15.16
CA ILE A 52 9.48 12.80 -15.07
C ILE A 52 10.38 12.25 -13.95
N LEU A 53 9.77 11.94 -12.81
CA LEU A 53 10.40 11.43 -11.59
C LEU A 53 9.94 9.99 -11.28
N ILE A 54 9.56 9.22 -12.30
CA ILE A 54 9.06 7.85 -12.14
C ILE A 54 10.13 7.00 -11.43
N GLY A 55 9.73 6.36 -10.32
CA GLY A 55 10.63 5.50 -9.54
C GLY A 55 11.81 6.24 -8.89
N ALA A 56 11.83 7.57 -8.90
CA ALA A 56 12.90 8.33 -8.26
C ALA A 56 12.94 8.09 -6.74
N ASN A 57 14.13 8.07 -6.16
CA ASN A 57 14.30 8.06 -4.72
C ASN A 57 14.43 9.51 -4.21
N LEU A 58 13.35 10.01 -3.62
CA LEU A 58 13.22 11.33 -3.00
C LEU A 58 13.05 11.20 -1.48
N SER A 59 13.45 10.06 -0.88
CA SER A 59 13.28 9.85 0.55
C SER A 59 14.09 10.85 1.37
N GLN A 60 13.48 11.38 2.43
CA GLN A 60 14.09 12.34 3.35
C GLN A 60 14.60 13.62 2.66
N THR A 61 14.07 13.97 1.48
CA THR A 61 14.38 15.21 0.79
C THR A 61 13.64 16.40 1.40
N ASN A 62 14.29 17.56 1.36
CA ASN A 62 13.59 18.82 1.59
C ASN A 62 13.07 19.39 0.27
N LEU A 63 11.77 19.26 0.01
CA LEU A 63 11.03 19.79 -1.13
C LEU A 63 10.08 20.93 -0.71
N LYS A 64 10.40 21.61 0.40
CA LYS A 64 9.57 22.70 0.91
C LYS A 64 9.40 23.77 -0.18
N GLY A 65 8.16 24.17 -0.46
CA GLY A 65 7.85 25.17 -1.48
C GLY A 65 8.20 24.79 -2.92
N ALA A 66 8.64 23.56 -3.18
CA ALA A 66 8.97 23.10 -4.53
C ALA A 66 7.75 23.10 -5.43
N ASN A 67 7.96 23.38 -6.72
CA ASN A 67 6.94 23.28 -7.75
C ASN A 67 7.01 21.92 -8.44
N LEU A 68 6.06 21.04 -8.14
CA LEU A 68 5.88 19.70 -8.70
C LEU A 68 4.60 19.61 -9.55
N GLN A 69 4.06 20.75 -10.00
CA GLN A 69 2.84 20.78 -10.77
C GLN A 69 2.96 19.91 -12.02
N GLY A 70 2.02 18.96 -12.19
CA GLY A 70 2.00 18.05 -13.33
C GLY A 70 3.18 17.07 -13.38
N ALA A 71 4.04 17.01 -12.35
CA ALA A 71 5.16 16.10 -12.33
C ALA A 71 4.70 14.63 -12.25
N ASP A 72 5.44 13.74 -12.90
CA ASP A 72 5.19 12.31 -12.89
C ASP A 72 6.04 11.62 -11.81
N LEU A 73 5.44 11.43 -10.64
CA LEU A 73 6.02 10.81 -9.44
C LEU A 73 5.56 9.35 -9.26
N ARG A 74 5.11 8.69 -10.32
CA ARG A 74 4.66 7.30 -10.22
C ARG A 74 5.76 6.40 -9.68
N ARG A 75 5.44 5.60 -8.64
CA ARG A 75 6.37 4.71 -7.93
C ARG A 75 7.57 5.41 -7.29
N ALA A 76 7.58 6.73 -7.20
CA ALA A 76 8.64 7.45 -6.49
C ALA A 76 8.60 7.14 -4.98
N ASN A 77 9.75 7.09 -4.36
CA ASN A 77 9.89 7.01 -2.91
C ASN A 77 10.12 8.41 -2.34
N LEU A 78 9.08 8.99 -1.70
CA LEU A 78 9.14 10.28 -1.01
C LEU A 78 9.16 10.11 0.53
N GLN A 79 9.34 8.90 1.03
CA GLN A 79 9.26 8.59 2.46
C GLN A 79 9.98 9.63 3.32
N SER A 80 9.30 10.15 4.35
CA SER A 80 9.80 11.15 5.29
C SER A 80 10.28 12.46 4.61
N GLY A 81 9.78 12.77 3.42
CA GLY A 81 10.07 14.01 2.70
C GLY A 81 9.33 15.20 3.31
N ASN A 82 9.97 16.37 3.28
CA ASN A 82 9.35 17.64 3.65
C ASN A 82 8.77 18.32 2.40
N LEU A 83 7.45 18.26 2.21
CA LEU A 83 6.73 18.88 1.09
C LEU A 83 5.86 20.08 1.54
N ARG A 84 6.22 20.72 2.66
CA ARG A 84 5.46 21.86 3.19
C ARG A 84 5.34 22.97 2.16
N GLY A 85 4.10 23.37 1.86
CA GLY A 85 3.83 24.43 0.89
C GLY A 85 4.21 24.10 -0.55
N ALA A 86 4.56 22.86 -0.90
CA ALA A 86 4.85 22.46 -2.26
C ALA A 86 3.59 22.49 -3.14
N ASN A 87 3.77 22.81 -4.43
CA ASN A 87 2.72 22.72 -5.43
C ASN A 87 2.77 21.35 -6.11
N LEU A 88 1.79 20.48 -5.83
CA LEU A 88 1.63 19.16 -6.45
C LEU A 88 0.35 19.09 -7.31
N GLN A 89 -0.21 20.24 -7.72
CA GLN A 89 -1.41 20.25 -8.53
C GLN A 89 -1.23 19.41 -9.80
N ASP A 90 -2.22 18.59 -10.13
CA ASP A 90 -2.25 17.71 -11.31
C ASP A 90 -1.09 16.69 -11.40
N SER A 91 -0.28 16.52 -10.35
CA SER A 91 0.82 15.55 -10.31
C SER A 91 0.32 14.10 -10.26
N TYR A 92 1.17 13.16 -10.69
CA TYR A 92 0.87 11.74 -10.71
C TYR A 92 1.67 11.02 -9.63
N LEU A 93 1.01 10.58 -8.56
CA LEU A 93 1.61 9.86 -7.41
C LEU A 93 1.16 8.38 -7.35
N TYR A 94 0.70 7.82 -8.45
CA TYR A 94 0.25 6.43 -8.48
C TYR A 94 1.34 5.47 -7.98
N ARG A 95 1.03 4.70 -6.93
CA ARG A 95 1.96 3.78 -6.23
C ARG A 95 3.22 4.46 -5.65
N ALA A 96 3.20 5.74 -5.43
CA ALA A 96 4.29 6.40 -4.70
C ALA A 96 4.28 6.02 -3.22
N VAL A 97 5.45 6.00 -2.57
CA VAL A 97 5.57 5.85 -1.12
C VAL A 97 5.69 7.23 -0.51
N ILE A 98 4.67 7.63 0.24
CA ILE A 98 4.56 8.96 0.87
C ILE A 98 4.45 8.85 2.41
N CYS A 99 4.84 7.71 2.97
CA CYS A 99 4.85 7.47 4.41
C CYS A 99 5.70 8.49 5.14
N GLY A 100 5.19 9.10 6.21
CA GLY A 100 5.89 10.11 7.01
C GLY A 100 6.16 11.43 6.29
N CYS A 101 5.58 11.69 5.11
CA CYS A 101 5.71 12.98 4.44
C CYS A 101 4.97 14.09 5.20
N ASP A 102 5.52 15.30 5.15
CA ASP A 102 4.83 16.50 5.62
C ASP A 102 4.33 17.33 4.43
N PHE A 103 3.02 17.24 4.15
CA PHE A 103 2.32 18.02 3.12
C PHE A 103 1.62 19.27 3.70
N SER A 104 1.96 19.74 4.91
CA SER A 104 1.31 20.92 5.49
C SER A 104 1.36 22.12 4.54
N GLY A 105 0.19 22.65 4.19
CA GLY A 105 0.05 23.76 3.25
C GLY A 105 0.37 23.45 1.80
N ALA A 106 0.65 22.20 1.43
CA ALA A 106 0.84 21.80 0.03
C ALA A 106 -0.47 21.86 -0.75
N GLN A 107 -0.37 22.12 -2.05
CA GLN A 107 -1.50 22.13 -2.98
C GLN A 107 -1.58 20.78 -3.70
N LEU A 108 -2.66 20.03 -3.45
CA LEU A 108 -2.89 18.68 -3.99
C LEU A 108 -4.09 18.60 -4.95
N ASP A 109 -4.61 19.75 -5.41
CA ASP A 109 -5.75 19.79 -6.32
C ASP A 109 -5.43 19.05 -7.62
N GLY A 110 -6.29 18.10 -8.01
CA GLY A 110 -6.07 17.29 -9.20
C GLY A 110 -4.98 16.22 -9.10
N ALA A 111 -4.20 16.15 -8.01
CA ALA A 111 -3.18 15.13 -7.80
C ALA A 111 -3.78 13.70 -7.82
N LYS A 112 -3.09 12.75 -8.48
CA LYS A 112 -3.54 11.36 -8.67
C LYS A 112 -2.82 10.45 -7.68
N LEU A 113 -3.44 10.21 -6.52
CA LEU A 113 -2.86 9.47 -5.38
C LEU A 113 -3.24 7.98 -5.35
N SER A 114 -3.93 7.47 -6.35
CA SER A 114 -4.38 6.07 -6.33
C SER A 114 -3.24 5.11 -6.05
N LEU A 115 -3.42 4.23 -5.05
CA LEU A 115 -2.42 3.26 -4.57
C LEU A 115 -1.14 3.89 -3.99
N ALA A 116 -1.05 5.20 -3.78
CA ALA A 116 0.05 5.78 -3.01
C ALA A 116 -0.03 5.31 -1.56
N LEU A 117 1.11 4.88 -0.98
CA LEU A 117 1.15 4.37 0.39
C LEU A 117 1.44 5.51 1.36
N TYR A 118 0.57 5.70 2.35
CA TYR A 118 0.79 6.61 3.48
C TYR A 118 0.65 5.90 4.82
N ASP A 119 1.11 6.53 5.89
CA ASP A 119 1.04 6.00 7.25
C ASP A 119 0.47 7.04 8.24
N ALA A 120 0.48 6.69 9.54
CA ALA A 120 -0.02 7.56 10.60
C ALA A 120 0.87 8.80 10.84
N GLN A 121 2.10 8.81 10.35
CA GLN A 121 3.04 9.92 10.44
C GLN A 121 2.89 10.90 9.29
N THR A 122 2.20 10.53 8.21
CA THR A 122 1.93 11.42 7.06
C THR A 122 1.03 12.58 7.48
N VAL A 123 1.52 13.80 7.31
CA VAL A 123 0.78 15.03 7.63
C VAL A 123 0.16 15.58 6.33
N TRP A 124 -1.16 15.67 6.31
CA TRP A 124 -1.92 16.15 5.16
C TRP A 124 -2.22 17.66 5.26
N PRO A 125 -2.47 18.35 4.13
CA PRO A 125 -2.95 19.74 4.19
C PRO A 125 -4.25 19.84 4.97
N GLU A 126 -4.46 20.97 5.64
CA GLU A 126 -5.72 21.23 6.34
C GLU A 126 -6.92 21.15 5.39
N GLY A 127 -7.96 20.41 5.77
CA GLY A 127 -9.18 20.24 4.99
C GLY A 127 -9.06 19.29 3.78
N TYR A 128 -7.88 18.73 3.51
CA TYR A 128 -7.74 17.78 2.39
C TYR A 128 -8.38 16.42 2.70
N ASP A 129 -9.25 15.96 1.81
CA ASP A 129 -9.95 14.68 1.96
C ASP A 129 -9.08 13.49 1.48
N TYR A 130 -8.00 13.25 2.22
CA TYR A 130 -7.06 12.16 1.91
C TYR A 130 -7.71 10.76 1.94
N ARG A 131 -8.77 10.57 2.72
CA ARG A 131 -9.44 9.26 2.86
C ARG A 131 -10.07 8.81 1.55
N ASN A 132 -10.57 9.73 0.75
CA ASN A 132 -11.21 9.47 -0.54
C ASN A 132 -10.27 9.71 -1.73
N SER A 133 -8.99 9.97 -1.50
CA SER A 133 -7.99 10.23 -2.55
C SER A 133 -7.59 8.99 -3.37
N GLY A 134 -7.97 7.80 -2.91
CA GLY A 134 -7.52 6.52 -3.47
C GLY A 134 -6.13 6.08 -2.96
N ALA A 135 -5.49 6.86 -2.11
CA ALA A 135 -4.28 6.46 -1.39
C ALA A 135 -4.58 5.36 -0.37
N VAL A 136 -3.59 4.51 -0.12
CA VAL A 136 -3.69 3.32 0.74
C VAL A 136 -3.00 3.60 2.05
N GLY A 137 -3.75 3.55 3.14
CA GLY A 137 -3.22 3.82 4.47
C GLY A 137 -4.31 3.77 5.54
N PRO A 138 -4.01 4.25 6.78
CA PRO A 138 -4.95 4.18 7.88
C PRO A 138 -6.22 5.00 7.61
N ARG A 139 -7.37 4.34 7.86
CA ARG A 139 -8.71 4.91 7.66
C ARG A 139 -9.04 5.32 6.21
N ALA A 140 -8.27 4.86 5.22
CA ALA A 140 -8.58 5.09 3.81
C ALA A 140 -9.94 4.50 3.44
N ASN A 141 -10.68 5.18 2.56
CA ASN A 141 -11.87 4.64 1.94
C ASN A 141 -11.51 3.91 0.65
N LEU A 142 -11.36 2.61 0.77
CA LEU A 142 -10.99 1.68 -0.30
C LEU A 142 -12.15 0.73 -0.63
N ASN A 143 -13.40 1.18 -0.39
CA ASN A 143 -14.59 0.40 -0.70
C ASN A 143 -14.63 0.07 -2.20
N GLY A 144 -14.71 -1.23 -2.53
CA GLY A 144 -14.69 -1.71 -3.91
C GLY A 144 -13.38 -1.45 -4.68
N ALA A 145 -12.31 -1.05 -4.01
CA ALA A 145 -11.05 -0.71 -4.67
C ALA A 145 -10.40 -1.91 -5.38
N TYR A 146 -9.80 -1.65 -6.55
CA TYR A 146 -9.06 -2.65 -7.32
C TYR A 146 -7.62 -2.74 -6.84
N LEU A 147 -7.35 -3.64 -5.90
CA LEU A 147 -6.06 -3.87 -5.25
C LEU A 147 -5.48 -5.26 -5.61
N ASN A 148 -5.95 -5.88 -6.70
CA ASN A 148 -5.45 -7.18 -7.13
C ASN A 148 -3.93 -7.13 -7.34
N THR A 149 -3.23 -8.12 -6.80
CA THR A 149 -1.77 -8.24 -6.88
C THR A 149 -0.98 -7.02 -6.39
N ALA A 150 -1.62 -6.13 -5.59
CA ALA A 150 -0.94 -4.98 -5.02
C ALA A 150 0.12 -5.44 -3.99
N ASP A 151 1.29 -4.80 -4.01
CA ASP A 151 2.28 -4.94 -2.94
C ASP A 151 1.89 -4.01 -1.78
N LEU A 152 1.35 -4.62 -0.72
CA LEU A 152 0.88 -3.97 0.51
C LEU A 152 1.61 -4.51 1.75
N ARG A 153 2.82 -5.07 1.55
CA ARG A 153 3.62 -5.64 2.64
C ARG A 153 3.91 -4.58 3.69
N GLY A 154 3.60 -4.92 4.95
CA GLY A 154 3.79 -4.03 6.08
C GLY A 154 2.98 -2.73 6.04
N ALA A 155 2.02 -2.59 5.10
CA ALA A 155 1.20 -1.39 5.00
C ALA A 155 0.37 -1.16 6.26
N ASP A 156 0.24 0.10 6.67
CA ASP A 156 -0.68 0.51 7.73
C ASP A 156 -2.08 0.72 7.15
N LEU A 157 -2.97 -0.24 7.38
CA LEU A 157 -4.36 -0.23 6.92
C LEU A 157 -5.36 -0.19 8.09
N ARG A 158 -4.91 0.28 9.27
CA ARG A 158 -5.76 0.34 10.48
C ARG A 158 -7.03 1.14 10.23
N GLY A 159 -8.16 0.49 10.50
CA GLY A 159 -9.48 1.10 10.35
C GLY A 159 -9.85 1.45 8.90
N ALA A 160 -9.12 0.98 7.89
CA ALA A 160 -9.46 1.20 6.48
C ALA A 160 -10.79 0.54 6.11
N ASN A 161 -11.54 1.18 5.21
CA ASN A 161 -12.78 0.63 4.64
C ASN A 161 -12.44 -0.11 3.35
N LEU A 162 -12.27 -1.42 3.44
CA LEU A 162 -11.96 -2.35 2.34
C LEU A 162 -13.18 -3.21 1.95
N ARG A 163 -14.41 -2.76 2.25
CA ARG A 163 -15.62 -3.53 1.90
C ARG A 163 -15.70 -3.78 0.40
N GLY A 164 -15.93 -5.05 0.03
CA GLY A 164 -16.00 -5.44 -1.38
C GLY A 164 -14.75 -5.17 -2.21
N ALA A 165 -13.62 -4.84 -1.58
CA ALA A 165 -12.37 -4.61 -2.29
C ALA A 165 -11.87 -5.89 -2.99
N TYR A 166 -11.25 -5.71 -4.16
CA TYR A 166 -10.65 -6.78 -4.94
C TYR A 166 -9.17 -6.88 -4.57
N LEU A 167 -8.83 -7.84 -3.71
CA LEU A 167 -7.49 -8.09 -3.15
C LEU A 167 -6.91 -9.44 -3.62
N SER A 168 -7.43 -9.99 -4.72
CA SER A 168 -6.96 -11.29 -5.20
C SER A 168 -5.47 -11.27 -5.52
N GLY A 169 -4.72 -12.16 -4.87
CA GLY A 169 -3.26 -12.25 -5.01
C GLY A 169 -2.48 -11.05 -4.46
N ALA A 170 -3.11 -10.14 -3.71
CA ALA A 170 -2.41 -9.04 -3.05
C ALA A 170 -1.44 -9.56 -1.98
N ASP A 171 -0.29 -8.92 -1.84
CA ASP A 171 0.67 -9.23 -0.78
C ASP A 171 0.45 -8.28 0.42
N LEU A 172 -0.20 -8.80 1.44
CA LEU A 172 -0.50 -8.16 2.72
C LEU A 172 0.38 -8.72 3.85
N THR A 173 1.51 -9.36 3.51
CA THR A 173 2.42 -9.95 4.49
C THR A 173 2.84 -8.90 5.52
N GLY A 174 2.57 -9.17 6.79
CA GLY A 174 2.87 -8.26 7.90
C GLY A 174 2.09 -6.94 7.91
N ALA A 175 1.10 -6.75 7.03
CA ALA A 175 0.28 -5.54 7.02
C ALA A 175 -0.55 -5.41 8.31
N ASN A 176 -0.77 -4.16 8.74
CA ASN A 176 -1.62 -3.87 9.89
C ASN A 176 -3.05 -3.51 9.44
N LEU A 177 -3.96 -4.46 9.59
CA LEU A 177 -5.37 -4.37 9.25
C LEU A 177 -6.27 -4.26 10.50
N GLU A 178 -5.70 -3.84 11.64
CA GLU A 178 -6.46 -3.73 12.89
C GLU A 178 -7.71 -2.84 12.71
N GLY A 179 -8.87 -3.40 13.06
CA GLY A 179 -10.16 -2.72 12.93
C GLY A 179 -10.60 -2.42 11.50
N ALA A 180 -9.90 -2.92 10.48
CA ALA A 180 -10.29 -2.71 9.09
C ALA A 180 -11.61 -3.41 8.76
N ALA A 181 -12.40 -2.79 7.86
CA ALA A 181 -13.66 -3.34 7.39
C ALA A 181 -13.44 -4.04 6.04
N LEU A 182 -13.35 -5.38 6.05
CA LEU A 182 -13.10 -6.22 4.88
C LEU A 182 -14.37 -6.97 4.40
N SER A 183 -15.55 -6.65 4.95
CA SER A 183 -16.77 -7.40 4.64
C SER A 183 -16.99 -7.52 3.13
N GLY A 184 -17.17 -8.76 2.63
CA GLY A 184 -17.35 -9.07 1.22
C GLY A 184 -16.12 -8.85 0.33
N ALA A 185 -14.95 -8.59 0.90
CA ALA A 185 -13.72 -8.45 0.11
C ALA A 185 -13.28 -9.78 -0.51
N ASN A 186 -12.69 -9.72 -1.69
CA ASN A 186 -12.09 -10.87 -2.36
C ASN A 186 -10.61 -10.96 -2.03
N LEU A 187 -10.26 -11.87 -1.12
CA LEU A 187 -8.90 -12.18 -0.68
C LEU A 187 -8.36 -13.50 -1.30
N LYS A 188 -8.95 -13.95 -2.39
CA LYS A 188 -8.50 -15.17 -3.07
C LYS A 188 -7.02 -15.11 -3.39
N LYS A 189 -6.27 -16.14 -2.95
CA LYS A 189 -4.80 -16.23 -3.14
C LYS A 189 -4.01 -15.05 -2.55
N ALA A 190 -4.60 -14.24 -1.68
CA ALA A 190 -3.89 -13.17 -0.99
C ALA A 190 -2.86 -13.74 0.01
N PHE A 191 -1.75 -13.05 0.18
CA PHE A 191 -0.73 -13.37 1.17
C PHE A 191 -0.97 -12.50 2.41
N LEU A 192 -1.38 -13.14 3.51
CA LEU A 192 -1.68 -12.51 4.81
C LEU A 192 -0.76 -13.04 5.90
N THR A 193 0.38 -13.63 5.51
CA THR A 193 1.34 -14.20 6.46
C THR A 193 1.76 -13.16 7.49
N GLY A 194 1.52 -13.44 8.77
CA GLY A 194 1.85 -12.55 9.88
C GLY A 194 1.10 -11.20 9.88
N ALA A 195 0.01 -11.06 9.11
CA ALA A 195 -0.79 -9.85 9.11
C ALA A 195 -1.53 -9.66 10.44
N TYR A 196 -1.69 -8.40 10.87
CA TYR A 196 -2.43 -8.04 12.09
C TYR A 196 -3.88 -7.72 11.72
N LEU A 197 -4.79 -8.68 11.99
CA LEU A 197 -6.23 -8.60 11.68
C LEU A 197 -7.08 -8.41 12.94
N ARG A 198 -6.49 -7.92 14.04
CA ARG A 198 -7.21 -7.70 15.30
C ARG A 198 -8.46 -6.86 15.09
N ASN A 199 -9.60 -7.35 15.60
CA ASN A 199 -10.88 -6.65 15.49
C ASN A 199 -11.30 -6.32 14.03
N ALA A 200 -10.68 -6.93 13.02
CA ALA A 200 -11.06 -6.74 11.61
C ALA A 200 -12.41 -7.40 11.33
N ARG A 201 -13.19 -6.83 10.40
CA ARG A 201 -14.49 -7.38 9.98
C ARG A 201 -14.30 -8.17 8.69
N LEU A 202 -14.25 -9.49 8.78
CA LEU A 202 -14.05 -10.42 7.68
C LEU A 202 -15.36 -11.11 7.24
N ILE A 203 -16.52 -10.52 7.54
CA ILE A 203 -17.83 -11.08 7.24
C ILE A 203 -18.00 -11.24 5.73
N GLY A 204 -18.32 -12.45 5.25
CA GLY A 204 -18.60 -12.70 3.84
C GLY A 204 -17.39 -12.59 2.91
N VAL A 205 -16.16 -12.66 3.41
CA VAL A 205 -14.94 -12.63 2.57
C VAL A 205 -14.75 -13.91 1.77
N GLU A 206 -14.07 -13.81 0.63
CA GLU A 206 -13.53 -14.97 -0.10
C GLU A 206 -12.07 -15.18 0.28
N LEU A 207 -11.74 -16.36 0.84
CA LEU A 207 -10.38 -16.72 1.27
C LEU A 207 -9.77 -17.89 0.48
N GLN A 208 -10.37 -18.25 -0.65
CA GLN A 208 -9.89 -19.38 -1.44
C GLN A 208 -8.38 -19.28 -1.73
N PHE A 209 -7.61 -20.27 -1.26
CA PHE A 209 -6.14 -20.35 -1.36
C PHE A 209 -5.39 -19.15 -0.71
N ALA A 210 -6.01 -18.43 0.22
CA ALA A 210 -5.32 -17.39 0.96
C ALA A 210 -4.31 -17.99 1.97
N ASP A 211 -3.20 -17.30 2.16
CA ASP A 211 -2.16 -17.68 3.11
C ASP A 211 -2.25 -16.80 4.37
N LEU A 212 -2.89 -17.30 5.43
CA LEU A 212 -3.05 -16.59 6.70
C LEU A 212 -2.04 -17.06 7.77
N ARG A 213 -1.00 -17.79 7.39
CA ARG A 213 -0.06 -18.37 8.36
C ARG A 213 0.50 -17.32 9.31
N GLY A 214 0.35 -17.59 10.63
CA GLY A 214 0.83 -16.70 11.68
C GLY A 214 0.08 -15.36 11.79
N ALA A 215 -1.03 -15.15 11.07
CA ALA A 215 -1.84 -13.94 11.21
C ALA A 215 -2.50 -13.86 12.59
N ASP A 216 -2.68 -12.64 13.10
CA ASP A 216 -3.38 -12.37 14.35
C ASP A 216 -4.84 -11.98 14.07
N LEU A 217 -5.74 -12.93 14.36
CA LEU A 217 -7.18 -12.81 14.17
C LEU A 217 -7.94 -12.46 15.46
N THR A 218 -7.25 -12.03 16.51
CA THR A 218 -7.87 -11.74 17.81
C THR A 218 -9.04 -10.76 17.66
N GLY A 219 -10.25 -11.21 18.01
CA GLY A 219 -11.48 -10.43 17.90
C GLY A 219 -11.95 -10.14 16.48
N ALA A 220 -11.39 -10.77 15.47
CA ALA A 220 -11.85 -10.64 14.10
C ALA A 220 -13.19 -11.34 13.89
N SER A 221 -14.12 -10.73 13.12
CA SER A 221 -15.41 -11.34 12.79
C SER A 221 -15.28 -12.21 11.54
N LEU A 222 -15.50 -13.52 11.67
CA LEU A 222 -15.30 -14.53 10.64
C LEU A 222 -16.62 -15.16 10.14
N GLU A 223 -17.74 -14.51 10.39
CA GLU A 223 -19.04 -15.05 10.01
C GLU A 223 -19.25 -15.01 8.49
N GLN A 224 -20.03 -15.96 7.99
CA GLN A 224 -20.48 -16.03 6.60
C GLN A 224 -19.34 -16.01 5.56
N ILE A 225 -18.15 -16.47 5.92
CA ILE A 225 -17.06 -16.63 4.93
C ILE A 225 -17.58 -17.41 3.72
N GLN A 226 -17.36 -16.90 2.50
CA GLN A 226 -17.94 -17.49 1.31
C GLN A 226 -17.18 -18.75 0.86
N ASN A 227 -15.85 -18.69 0.85
CA ASN A 227 -15.04 -19.82 0.40
C ASN A 227 -13.74 -19.91 1.21
N LEU A 228 -13.42 -21.11 1.72
CA LEU A 228 -12.21 -21.43 2.49
C LEU A 228 -11.30 -22.42 1.77
N GLU A 229 -11.64 -22.89 0.56
CA GLU A 229 -10.87 -23.91 -0.15
C GLU A 229 -9.37 -23.58 -0.16
N GLY A 230 -8.56 -24.48 0.39
CA GLY A 230 -7.11 -24.33 0.40
C GLY A 230 -6.57 -23.14 1.18
N ALA A 231 -7.39 -22.44 1.98
CA ALA A 231 -6.90 -21.40 2.87
C ALA A 231 -6.05 -22.00 3.98
N ASP A 232 -4.92 -21.37 4.32
CA ASP A 232 -4.02 -21.86 5.34
C ASP A 232 -4.07 -20.99 6.60
N PHE A 233 -4.55 -21.57 7.68
CA PHE A 233 -4.67 -20.96 9.02
C PHE A 233 -3.59 -21.45 9.99
N SER A 234 -2.52 -22.07 9.50
CA SER A 234 -1.46 -22.58 10.36
C SER A 234 -0.87 -21.47 11.23
N GLN A 235 -0.72 -21.76 12.52
CA GLN A 235 -0.14 -20.83 13.50
C GLN A 235 -0.89 -19.49 13.67
N VAL A 236 -2.13 -19.38 13.18
CA VAL A 236 -2.95 -18.18 13.46
C VAL A 236 -3.17 -18.00 14.95
N GLN A 237 -3.23 -16.76 15.38
CA GLN A 237 -3.49 -16.37 16.75
C GLN A 237 -4.93 -15.83 16.88
N GLY A 238 -5.50 -15.94 18.09
CA GLY A 238 -6.74 -15.30 18.46
C GLY A 238 -8.02 -15.98 17.97
N LEU A 239 -7.97 -17.16 17.34
CA LEU A 239 -9.15 -17.97 17.09
C LEU A 239 -9.59 -18.66 18.38
N SER A 240 -10.82 -18.37 18.83
CA SER A 240 -11.46 -19.12 19.90
C SER A 240 -11.80 -20.55 19.47
N ASP A 241 -12.03 -21.44 20.44
CA ASP A 241 -12.47 -22.82 20.16
C ASP A 241 -13.79 -22.82 19.38
N TRP A 242 -14.68 -21.86 19.64
CA TRP A 242 -15.95 -21.73 18.93
C TRP A 242 -15.73 -21.34 17.47
N GLU A 243 -14.91 -20.33 17.18
CA GLU A 243 -14.60 -19.91 15.81
C GLU A 243 -13.92 -21.04 15.04
N ARG A 244 -12.97 -21.72 15.65
CA ARG A 244 -12.31 -22.88 15.06
C ARG A 244 -13.32 -23.99 14.73
N ALA A 245 -14.21 -24.33 15.67
CA ALA A 245 -15.26 -25.32 15.47
C ALA A 245 -16.22 -24.89 14.35
N TYR A 246 -16.60 -23.61 14.31
CA TYR A 246 -17.41 -23.03 13.25
C TYR A 246 -16.77 -23.18 11.87
N LEU A 247 -15.49 -22.85 11.72
CA LEU A 247 -14.76 -23.02 10.47
C LEU A 247 -14.63 -24.49 10.08
N CYS A 248 -14.39 -25.38 11.06
CA CYS A 248 -14.30 -26.82 10.85
C CYS A 248 -15.67 -27.49 10.54
N SER A 249 -16.79 -26.82 10.76
CA SER A 249 -18.12 -27.34 10.42
C SER A 249 -18.47 -27.27 8.91
N ARG A 250 -17.59 -26.66 8.12
CA ARG A 250 -17.75 -26.53 6.68
C ARG A 250 -17.63 -27.89 5.97
N PRO A 251 -18.14 -28.04 4.74
CA PRO A 251 -18.06 -29.31 4.00
C PRO A 251 -16.64 -29.83 3.88
N THR A 252 -16.46 -31.13 4.12
CA THR A 252 -15.12 -31.78 4.05
C THR A 252 -14.48 -31.64 2.67
N GLN A 253 -15.27 -31.59 1.60
CA GLN A 253 -14.78 -31.34 0.26
C GLN A 253 -14.12 -29.97 0.14
N GLU A 254 -14.67 -28.92 0.76
CA GLU A 254 -14.09 -27.58 0.78
C GLU A 254 -12.81 -27.54 1.61
N LEU A 255 -12.87 -28.11 2.83
CA LEU A 255 -11.74 -28.06 3.77
C LEU A 255 -10.57 -28.95 3.36
N GLY A 256 -10.82 -30.00 2.56
CA GLY A 256 -9.82 -30.98 2.11
C GLY A 256 -9.02 -30.51 0.88
N ILE A 257 -9.38 -29.42 0.21
CA ILE A 257 -8.68 -28.95 -0.98
C ILE A 257 -7.24 -28.59 -0.65
N TRP A 258 -6.31 -29.22 -1.38
CA TRP A 258 -4.87 -29.03 -1.18
C TRP A 258 -4.36 -27.71 -1.75
N ASN A 259 -3.65 -26.95 -0.94
CA ASN A 259 -2.92 -25.79 -1.38
C ASN A 259 -1.46 -26.15 -1.65
N SER A 260 -1.06 -26.17 -2.91
CA SER A 260 0.29 -26.56 -3.31
C SER A 260 1.35 -25.54 -2.87
N PHE A 261 0.97 -24.28 -2.65
CA PHE A 261 1.89 -23.23 -2.21
C PHE A 261 2.23 -23.39 -0.73
N THR A 262 1.23 -23.54 0.15
CA THR A 262 1.46 -23.68 1.59
C THR A 262 1.71 -25.14 2.00
N ARG A 263 1.47 -26.09 1.08
CA ARG A 263 1.59 -27.54 1.32
C ARG A 263 0.69 -28.03 2.46
N SER A 264 -0.51 -27.52 2.53
CA SER A 264 -1.52 -27.83 3.52
C SER A 264 -2.91 -27.81 2.92
N ASN A 265 -3.92 -28.21 3.67
CA ASN A 265 -5.31 -27.90 3.37
C ASN A 265 -5.94 -27.21 4.57
N THR A 266 -7.11 -26.63 4.38
CA THR A 266 -7.76 -25.83 5.42
C THR A 266 -8.04 -26.65 6.68
N ALA A 267 -8.45 -27.91 6.53
CA ALA A 267 -8.71 -28.78 7.69
C ALA A 267 -7.45 -29.03 8.53
N GLN A 268 -6.34 -29.35 7.89
CA GLN A 268 -5.07 -29.59 8.58
C GLN A 268 -4.58 -28.32 9.28
N SER A 269 -4.64 -27.18 8.60
CA SER A 269 -4.16 -25.90 9.14
C SER A 269 -4.98 -25.40 10.34
N LEU A 270 -6.29 -25.71 10.37
CA LEU A 270 -7.19 -25.43 11.49
C LEU A 270 -7.12 -26.48 12.62
N GLY A 271 -6.54 -27.66 12.36
CA GLY A 271 -6.57 -28.79 13.29
C GLY A 271 -7.97 -29.39 13.42
N CYS A 272 -8.77 -29.39 12.34
CA CYS A 272 -10.10 -29.99 12.37
C CYS A 272 -10.01 -31.51 12.63
N LEU A 273 -10.70 -31.98 13.65
CA LEU A 273 -10.84 -33.39 13.95
C LEU A 273 -11.96 -33.96 13.05
N PHE A 274 -11.58 -34.55 11.92
CA PHE A 274 -12.53 -35.39 11.21
C PHE A 274 -12.62 -36.73 11.98
N ASN A 275 -13.78 -37.02 12.57
CA ASN A 275 -14.09 -38.39 12.94
C ASN A 275 -13.98 -39.22 11.67
N GLN A 276 -12.89 -39.97 11.53
CA GLN A 276 -12.83 -41.03 10.55
C GLN A 276 -13.96 -41.99 10.92
N GLY A 277 -15.11 -41.80 10.30
CA GLY A 277 -16.24 -42.72 10.47
C GLY A 277 -15.75 -44.12 10.16
N LYS A 278 -15.96 -44.99 11.16
CA LYS A 278 -15.82 -46.44 11.02
C LYS A 278 -16.75 -46.96 9.95
#